data_90c98f4dd8a93982155d9d62feb63840
#
_entry.id   90c98f4dd8a93982155d9d62feb63840
#
_cell.length_a   1.000
_cell.length_b   1.000
_cell.length_c   1.000
_cell.angle_alpha   90.00
_cell.angle_beta   90.00
_cell.angle_gamma   90.00
#
_symmetry.space_group_name_H-M   'P 1'
#
loop_
_entity.id
_entity.type
_entity.pdbx_description
1 polymer ?
#
loop_
_entity_poly.entity_id
_entity_poly.type
_entity_poly.pdbx_seq_one_letter_code
_entity_poly.pdbx_strand_id
1 'polypeptide(L)'
;MADLRFGEQGLQNFTPLMDLVPRQENMLQRMGLFSVVDYTTEKVTEFERRVLGIDTMYSVERGADRQYAGDEGAQTALLKIPFFTLDKVIKPSDVDQLREFLTATDPETVRSRVEKVIARIQRGHVELHKNVMYEALVNNKTYAKGKDGNDRVGYVKNFQTAFEIDNAEMYNAAADGAATIDLDDQTANPADEFEKFRKHVFNKAGDGGDNYRLVVLMGSGSFTKLKNHSDYVEAFANYASNEEPLRQRLGGLRTSRVLEWQGVTYIEDVSGKIADDKIIGFPLDMEDMFQLHYGHADTIAAQNGDEAVSEAYLYVREVDGRRVGVESEAALVACITRPELIARWSE
;
A
#
# COMPACT_ATOMS: atom_id res chain seq x y z
N MET A 1 8.21 -8.27 -30.85
CA MET A 1 9.44 -8.70 -30.12
C MET A 1 10.45 -7.59 -30.30
N ALA A 2 10.80 -6.90 -29.23
CA ALA A 2 11.85 -5.90 -29.27
C ALA A 2 13.19 -6.58 -29.62
N ASP A 3 13.82 -6.16 -30.68
CA ASP A 3 15.12 -6.68 -31.14
C ASP A 3 16.18 -6.04 -30.23
N LEU A 4 16.71 -6.82 -29.29
CA LEU A 4 17.79 -6.39 -28.40
C LEU A 4 19.07 -6.24 -29.23
N ARG A 5 19.23 -5.10 -29.92
CA ARG A 5 20.47 -4.76 -30.62
C ARG A 5 21.46 -4.19 -29.62
N PHE A 6 22.33 -5.02 -29.09
CA PHE A 6 23.50 -4.59 -28.34
C PHE A 6 24.52 -4.00 -29.33
N GLY A 7 24.66 -2.70 -29.37
CA GLY A 7 25.63 -2.06 -30.27
C GLY A 7 25.56 -0.52 -30.32
N GLU A 8 24.54 0.09 -29.76
CA GLU A 8 24.49 1.54 -29.61
C GLU A 8 25.00 1.93 -28.22
N GLN A 9 26.03 2.79 -28.19
CA GLN A 9 26.58 3.37 -26.95
C GLN A 9 25.55 4.36 -26.40
N GLY A 10 24.57 3.87 -25.62
CA GLY A 10 23.55 4.70 -24.99
C GLY A 10 22.70 3.94 -24.00
N LEU A 11 22.02 4.69 -23.16
CA LEU A 11 21.01 4.17 -22.27
C LEU A 11 19.75 3.83 -23.08
N GLN A 12 19.39 2.55 -23.16
CA GLN A 12 18.20 2.11 -23.88
C GLN A 12 17.07 1.88 -22.88
N ASN A 13 15.91 2.48 -23.14
CA ASN A 13 14.72 2.34 -22.32
C ASN A 13 14.00 1.02 -22.64
N PHE A 14 13.95 0.13 -21.67
CA PHE A 14 13.26 -1.14 -21.72
C PHE A 14 12.06 -1.23 -20.73
N THR A 15 11.61 -0.12 -20.21
CA THR A 15 10.44 -0.02 -19.32
C THR A 15 9.25 -0.83 -19.82
N PRO A 16 8.87 -0.80 -21.13
CA PRO A 16 7.74 -1.62 -21.62
C PRO A 16 7.93 -3.14 -21.47
N LEU A 17 9.16 -3.64 -21.31
CA LEU A 17 9.39 -5.06 -21.04
C LEU A 17 9.00 -5.46 -19.61
N MET A 18 9.00 -4.54 -18.68
CA MET A 18 8.55 -4.81 -17.31
C MET A 18 7.06 -5.12 -17.27
N ASP A 19 6.26 -4.52 -18.14
CA ASP A 19 4.81 -4.76 -18.20
C ASP A 19 4.46 -6.14 -18.78
N LEU A 20 5.38 -6.74 -19.54
CA LEU A 20 5.19 -8.09 -20.10
C LEU A 20 5.43 -9.21 -19.09
N VAL A 21 6.12 -8.93 -17.99
CA VAL A 21 6.36 -9.94 -16.93
C VAL A 21 5.16 -9.95 -15.99
N PRO A 22 4.51 -11.11 -15.73
CA PRO A 22 3.35 -11.18 -14.84
C PRO A 22 3.67 -10.63 -13.45
N ARG A 23 2.94 -9.61 -13.04
CA ARG A 23 3.05 -9.03 -11.70
C ARG A 23 2.22 -9.84 -10.70
N GLN A 24 2.79 -10.11 -9.55
CA GLN A 24 2.03 -10.63 -8.42
C GLN A 24 1.54 -9.43 -7.59
N GLU A 25 0.26 -9.11 -7.73
CA GLU A 25 -0.36 -8.09 -6.89
C GLU A 25 -0.32 -8.51 -5.41
N ASN A 26 0.01 -7.56 -4.54
CA ASN A 26 -0.08 -7.77 -3.11
C ASN A 26 -1.55 -7.71 -2.63
N MET A 27 -1.80 -8.11 -1.39
CA MET A 27 -3.16 -8.16 -0.84
C MET A 27 -3.84 -6.78 -0.85
N LEU A 28 -3.12 -5.71 -0.49
CA LEU A 28 -3.68 -4.35 -0.45
C LEU A 28 -4.06 -3.84 -1.85
N GLN A 29 -3.26 -4.19 -2.87
CA GLN A 29 -3.58 -3.87 -4.27
C GLN A 29 -4.83 -4.63 -4.75
N ARG A 30 -4.95 -5.92 -4.42
CA ARG A 30 -6.14 -6.70 -4.77
C ARG A 30 -7.42 -6.22 -4.07
N MET A 31 -7.28 -5.65 -2.89
CA MET A 31 -8.40 -5.00 -2.19
C MET A 31 -8.76 -3.66 -2.82
N GLY A 32 -7.93 -3.12 -3.71
CA GLY A 32 -8.10 -1.78 -4.28
C GLY A 32 -7.89 -0.67 -3.25
N LEU A 33 -7.13 -0.92 -2.16
CA LEU A 33 -7.01 0.04 -1.07
C LEU A 33 -6.37 1.35 -1.55
N PHE A 34 -5.26 1.26 -2.31
CA PHE A 34 -4.62 2.42 -2.93
C PHE A 34 -5.09 2.55 -4.39
N SER A 35 -6.34 2.97 -4.58
CA SER A 35 -6.98 3.10 -5.89
C SER A 35 -6.68 4.43 -6.57
N VAL A 36 -6.41 5.48 -5.80
CA VAL A 36 -6.04 6.79 -6.34
C VAL A 36 -4.56 6.78 -6.67
N VAL A 37 -4.27 6.81 -7.96
CA VAL A 37 -2.89 6.79 -8.48
C VAL A 37 -2.66 8.05 -9.29
N ASP A 38 -1.61 8.79 -8.94
CA ASP A 38 -1.19 9.99 -9.66
C ASP A 38 0.26 9.90 -10.13
N TYR A 39 0.54 10.57 -11.25
CA TYR A 39 1.85 10.59 -11.90
C TYR A 39 2.36 12.02 -11.98
N THR A 40 3.42 12.32 -11.25
CA THR A 40 3.98 13.67 -11.18
C THR A 40 5.41 13.75 -11.71
N THR A 41 5.72 14.86 -12.32
CA THR A 41 7.10 15.19 -12.74
C THR A 41 7.89 15.91 -11.64
N GLU A 42 7.27 16.18 -10.50
CA GLU A 42 7.88 16.89 -9.39
C GLU A 42 8.51 15.92 -8.37
N LYS A 43 9.55 16.38 -7.68
CA LYS A 43 10.20 15.62 -6.58
C LYS A 43 9.47 15.74 -5.24
N VAL A 44 8.53 16.67 -5.15
CA VAL A 44 7.68 16.94 -3.98
C VAL A 44 6.25 16.97 -4.48
N THR A 45 5.39 16.20 -3.88
CA THR A 45 3.96 16.19 -4.21
C THR A 45 3.15 16.73 -3.06
N GLU A 46 2.06 17.41 -3.40
CA GLU A 46 1.10 17.94 -2.46
C GLU A 46 -0.06 16.95 -2.31
N PHE A 47 -0.38 16.64 -1.06
CA PHE A 47 -1.54 15.84 -0.69
C PHE A 47 -2.54 16.72 0.02
N GLU A 48 -3.78 16.63 -0.38
CA GLU A 48 -4.88 17.40 0.18
C GLU A 48 -5.76 16.51 1.05
N ARG A 49 -5.94 16.91 2.30
CA ARG A 49 -6.92 16.32 3.22
C ARG A 49 -8.18 17.18 3.18
N ARG A 50 -9.27 16.62 2.70
CA ARG A 50 -10.58 17.27 2.72
C ARG A 50 -11.44 16.64 3.80
N VAL A 51 -11.97 17.46 4.67
CA VAL A 51 -13.00 17.06 5.62
C VAL A 51 -14.29 17.72 5.16
N LEU A 52 -15.11 16.95 4.47
CA LEU A 52 -16.43 17.41 4.01
C LEU A 52 -17.33 17.53 5.23
N GLY A 53 -17.69 18.77 5.60
CA GLY A 53 -18.71 19.04 6.59
C GLY A 53 -20.10 18.77 6.01
N ILE A 54 -20.99 18.21 6.81
CA ILE A 54 -22.41 18.12 6.42
C ILE A 54 -23.11 19.38 6.86
N ASP A 55 -23.50 20.23 5.90
CA ASP A 55 -24.34 21.40 6.17
C ASP A 55 -25.81 20.97 6.33
N THR A 56 -26.37 21.20 7.49
CA THR A 56 -27.78 20.93 7.76
C THR A 56 -28.66 22.00 7.12
N MET A 57 -29.55 21.60 6.22
CA MET A 57 -30.53 22.51 5.66
C MET A 57 -31.68 22.76 6.66
N TYR A 58 -31.92 24.01 6.99
CA TYR A 58 -33.03 24.41 7.80
C TYR A 58 -34.22 24.89 6.94
N SER A 59 -35.42 24.59 7.38
CA SER A 59 -36.63 25.07 6.71
C SER A 59 -36.76 26.59 6.95
N VAL A 60 -36.87 27.34 5.84
CA VAL A 60 -37.11 28.80 5.87
C VAL A 60 -38.37 29.12 5.11
N GLU A 61 -39.04 30.24 5.44
CA GLU A 61 -40.18 30.71 4.69
C GLU A 61 -39.79 31.15 3.28
N ARG A 62 -40.71 31.00 2.31
CA ARG A 62 -40.47 31.45 0.94
C ARG A 62 -40.27 32.97 0.92
N GLY A 63 -39.09 33.44 0.49
CA GLY A 63 -38.73 34.85 0.45
C GLY A 63 -37.89 35.31 1.63
N ALA A 64 -37.58 34.44 2.61
CA ALA A 64 -36.59 34.70 3.64
C ALA A 64 -35.16 34.63 3.09
N ASP A 65 -34.20 35.14 3.86
CA ASP A 65 -32.81 35.09 3.53
C ASP A 65 -32.34 33.63 3.35
N ARG A 66 -31.48 33.40 2.35
CA ARG A 66 -30.95 32.08 2.03
C ARG A 66 -29.85 31.69 3.01
N GLN A 67 -29.80 30.40 3.34
CA GLN A 67 -28.68 29.80 4.02
C GLN A 67 -27.57 29.55 3.00
N TYR A 68 -26.33 29.84 3.36
CA TYR A 68 -25.14 29.57 2.55
C TYR A 68 -24.40 28.41 3.18
N ALA A 69 -23.85 27.53 2.32
CA ALA A 69 -22.96 26.46 2.74
C ALA A 69 -21.67 27.04 3.33
N GLY A 70 -21.11 26.40 4.35
CA GLY A 70 -19.83 26.77 4.90
C GLY A 70 -18.69 26.47 3.91
N ASP A 71 -17.55 27.13 4.11
CA ASP A 71 -16.36 26.83 3.34
C ASP A 71 -15.76 25.48 3.80
N GLU A 72 -15.38 24.63 2.84
CA GLU A 72 -14.69 23.37 3.12
C GLU A 72 -13.26 23.67 3.61
N GLY A 73 -12.90 23.11 4.75
CA GLY A 73 -11.52 23.19 5.26
C GLY A 73 -10.64 22.17 4.54
N ALA A 74 -9.67 22.63 3.76
CA ALA A 74 -8.64 21.79 3.19
C ALA A 74 -7.32 21.96 3.95
N GLN A 75 -6.68 20.85 4.33
CA GLN A 75 -5.33 20.83 4.88
C GLN A 75 -4.41 20.17 3.88
N THR A 76 -3.27 20.80 3.59
CA THR A 76 -2.32 20.28 2.61
C THR A 76 -1.03 19.83 3.28
N ALA A 77 -0.47 18.72 2.81
CA ALA A 77 0.82 18.21 3.23
C ALA A 77 1.77 18.02 2.05
N LEU A 78 2.95 18.59 2.15
CA LEU A 78 4.01 18.42 1.15
C LEU A 78 4.89 17.22 1.53
N LEU A 79 4.89 16.18 0.68
CA LEU A 79 5.70 14.99 0.85
C LEU A 79 6.73 14.89 -0.26
N LYS A 80 7.98 14.57 0.10
CA LYS A 80 9.04 14.27 -0.86
C LYS A 80 8.87 12.84 -1.35
N ILE A 81 8.95 12.64 -2.68
CA ILE A 81 8.89 11.32 -3.28
C ILE A 81 10.26 10.64 -3.11
N PRO A 82 10.35 9.51 -2.39
CA PRO A 82 11.57 8.74 -2.27
C PRO A 82 11.94 8.08 -3.60
N PHE A 83 13.23 8.02 -3.88
CA PHE A 83 13.78 7.42 -5.07
C PHE A 83 14.54 6.13 -4.71
N PHE A 84 14.27 5.06 -5.45
CA PHE A 84 14.79 3.72 -5.22
C PHE A 84 15.47 3.20 -6.48
N THR A 85 16.62 2.56 -6.34
CA THR A 85 17.37 1.95 -7.43
C THR A 85 17.68 0.49 -7.14
N LEU A 86 17.65 -0.33 -8.17
CA LEU A 86 18.06 -1.73 -8.09
C LEU A 86 18.77 -2.14 -9.38
N ASP A 87 20.10 -2.13 -9.36
CA ASP A 87 20.92 -2.34 -10.53
C ASP A 87 21.62 -3.71 -10.50
N LYS A 88 21.90 -4.26 -11.67
CA LYS A 88 22.70 -5.46 -11.83
C LYS A 88 23.61 -5.35 -13.06
N VAL A 89 24.88 -5.63 -12.85
CA VAL A 89 25.86 -5.77 -13.95
C VAL A 89 26.04 -7.25 -14.25
N ILE A 90 25.94 -7.60 -15.51
CA ILE A 90 26.16 -8.95 -16.05
C ILE A 90 27.54 -8.97 -16.71
N LYS A 91 28.42 -9.88 -16.29
CA LYS A 91 29.75 -10.10 -16.85
C LYS A 91 29.75 -11.37 -17.71
N PRO A 92 30.65 -11.50 -18.70
CA PRO A 92 30.80 -12.73 -19.47
C PRO A 92 31.04 -13.99 -18.60
N SER A 93 31.86 -13.83 -17.53
CA SER A 93 32.09 -14.91 -16.56
C SER A 93 30.83 -15.45 -15.86
N ASP A 94 29.80 -14.61 -15.71
CA ASP A 94 28.54 -15.04 -15.08
C ASP A 94 27.72 -15.96 -16.00
N VAL A 95 27.97 -15.87 -17.31
CA VAL A 95 27.36 -16.73 -18.32
C VAL A 95 28.15 -18.05 -18.41
N ASP A 96 29.49 -18.01 -18.35
CA ASP A 96 30.35 -19.19 -18.46
C ASP A 96 30.22 -20.13 -17.26
N GLN A 97 30.13 -19.60 -16.03
CA GLN A 97 29.90 -20.40 -14.81
C GLN A 97 28.59 -21.21 -14.86
N LEU A 98 27.57 -20.72 -15.51
CA LEU A 98 26.30 -21.44 -15.65
C LEU A 98 26.34 -22.51 -16.75
N ARG A 99 27.19 -22.34 -17.78
CA ARG A 99 27.40 -23.33 -18.82
C ARG A 99 28.09 -24.62 -18.29
N GLU A 100 28.89 -24.50 -17.24
CA GLU A 100 29.52 -25.67 -16.59
C GLU A 100 28.52 -26.55 -15.83
N PHE A 101 27.40 -25.96 -15.38
CA PHE A 101 26.34 -26.68 -14.65
C PHE A 101 25.18 -27.17 -15.52
N LEU A 102 25.00 -26.59 -16.71
CA LEU A 102 23.95 -26.99 -17.65
C LEU A 102 24.55 -27.93 -18.69
N THR A 103 23.92 -29.09 -18.84
CA THR A 103 24.26 -30.05 -19.91
C THR A 103 24.23 -29.35 -21.27
N ALA A 104 25.15 -29.68 -22.15
CA ALA A 104 25.48 -29.04 -23.43
C ALA A 104 24.34 -28.81 -24.44
N THR A 105 23.09 -29.17 -24.07
CA THR A 105 21.91 -29.11 -24.94
C THR A 105 21.22 -27.77 -24.97
N ASP A 106 21.45 -26.87 -23.98
CA ASP A 106 20.78 -25.56 -23.91
C ASP A 106 21.76 -24.48 -23.45
N PRO A 107 22.56 -23.89 -24.36
CA PRO A 107 23.52 -22.85 -23.98
C PRO A 107 22.80 -21.59 -23.52
N GLU A 108 22.97 -21.24 -22.25
CA GLU A 108 22.49 -19.96 -21.75
C GLU A 108 23.15 -18.82 -22.53
N THR A 109 22.32 -17.98 -23.15
CA THR A 109 22.79 -16.80 -23.88
C THR A 109 22.77 -15.57 -22.95
N VAL A 110 23.55 -14.54 -23.27
CA VAL A 110 23.52 -13.26 -22.56
C VAL A 110 22.08 -12.76 -22.47
N ARG A 111 21.30 -12.94 -23.53
CA ARG A 111 19.89 -12.55 -23.59
C ARG A 111 19.04 -13.24 -22.53
N SER A 112 19.11 -14.56 -22.41
CA SER A 112 18.33 -15.30 -21.40
C SER A 112 18.75 -14.90 -19.98
N ARG A 113 20.02 -14.54 -19.79
CA ARG A 113 20.51 -14.02 -18.51
C ARG A 113 19.92 -12.66 -18.19
N VAL A 114 19.86 -11.74 -19.16
CA VAL A 114 19.22 -10.43 -19.01
C VAL A 114 17.74 -10.60 -18.64
N GLU A 115 17.00 -11.47 -19.31
CA GLU A 115 15.58 -11.75 -19.02
C GLU A 115 15.38 -12.27 -17.57
N LYS A 116 16.25 -13.16 -17.08
CA LYS A 116 16.21 -13.63 -15.69
C LYS A 116 16.51 -12.50 -14.68
N VAL A 117 17.42 -11.60 -15.02
CA VAL A 117 17.74 -10.43 -14.19
C VAL A 117 16.55 -9.47 -14.15
N ILE A 118 15.91 -9.19 -15.28
CA ILE A 118 14.71 -8.33 -15.36
C ILE A 118 13.59 -8.93 -14.49
N ALA A 119 13.32 -10.22 -14.61
CA ALA A 119 12.30 -10.88 -13.77
C ALA A 119 12.61 -10.81 -12.26
N ARG A 120 13.90 -10.81 -11.88
CA ARG A 120 14.33 -10.63 -10.48
C ARG A 120 14.13 -9.19 -10.01
N ILE A 121 14.50 -8.21 -10.83
CA ILE A 121 14.32 -6.79 -10.57
C ILE A 121 12.84 -6.47 -10.37
N GLN A 122 11.97 -7.01 -11.24
CA GLN A 122 10.54 -6.81 -11.12
C GLN A 122 9.96 -7.34 -9.80
N ARG A 123 10.43 -8.51 -9.32
CA ARG A 123 10.05 -8.98 -7.97
C ARG A 123 10.48 -8.00 -6.88
N GLY A 124 11.65 -7.34 -7.07
CA GLY A 124 12.11 -6.27 -6.18
C GLY A 124 11.15 -5.08 -6.14
N HIS A 125 10.62 -4.66 -7.30
CA HIS A 125 9.62 -3.59 -7.38
C HIS A 125 8.29 -3.98 -6.72
N VAL A 126 7.81 -5.21 -6.94
CA VAL A 126 6.61 -5.72 -6.24
C VAL A 126 6.77 -5.67 -4.73
N GLU A 127 7.94 -6.09 -4.21
CA GLU A 127 8.22 -6.02 -2.77
C GLU A 127 8.37 -4.57 -2.27
N LEU A 128 8.92 -3.67 -3.10
CA LEU A 128 8.98 -2.24 -2.79
C LEU A 128 7.57 -1.64 -2.65
N HIS A 129 6.67 -1.86 -3.63
CA HIS A 129 5.28 -1.40 -3.55
C HIS A 129 4.59 -1.92 -2.29
N LYS A 130 4.80 -3.20 -1.98
CA LYS A 130 4.27 -3.80 -0.77
C LYS A 130 4.79 -3.09 0.48
N ASN A 131 6.10 -2.84 0.58
CA ASN A 131 6.68 -2.15 1.73
C ASN A 131 6.14 -0.73 1.88
N VAL A 132 6.01 0.02 0.77
CA VAL A 132 5.49 1.40 0.79
C VAL A 132 4.05 1.45 1.29
N MET A 133 3.18 0.57 0.80
CA MET A 133 1.77 0.53 1.20
C MET A 133 1.59 0.07 2.66
N TYR A 134 2.31 -0.98 3.06
CA TYR A 134 2.21 -1.48 4.43
C TYR A 134 2.80 -0.51 5.45
N GLU A 135 3.90 0.18 5.14
CA GLU A 135 4.47 1.18 6.05
C GLU A 135 3.50 2.35 6.28
N ALA A 136 2.82 2.80 5.22
CA ALA A 136 1.78 3.81 5.32
C ALA A 136 0.63 3.35 6.23
N LEU A 137 0.16 2.12 6.04
CA LEU A 137 -0.99 1.59 6.78
C LEU A 137 -0.66 1.24 8.24
N VAL A 138 0.46 0.52 8.47
CA VAL A 138 0.84 0.00 9.79
C VAL A 138 1.42 1.10 10.66
N ASN A 139 2.38 1.88 10.11
CA ASN A 139 3.18 2.83 10.89
C ASN A 139 2.75 4.30 10.70
N ASN A 140 1.71 4.57 9.91
CA ASN A 140 1.20 5.93 9.65
C ASN A 140 2.27 6.89 9.12
N LYS A 141 3.20 6.38 8.32
CA LYS A 141 4.31 7.20 7.80
C LYS A 141 4.72 6.77 6.39
N THR A 142 5.41 7.66 5.69
CA THR A 142 5.99 7.37 4.38
C THR A 142 7.16 6.41 4.51
N TYR A 143 7.32 5.52 3.52
CA TYR A 143 8.44 4.58 3.46
C TYR A 143 9.63 5.19 2.70
N ALA A 144 10.75 5.35 3.38
CA ALA A 144 12.02 5.73 2.76
C ALA A 144 13.18 5.18 3.58
N LYS A 145 13.58 3.93 3.33
CA LYS A 145 14.70 3.30 4.01
C LYS A 145 15.98 3.39 3.18
N GLY A 146 17.06 3.73 3.85
CA GLY A 146 18.40 3.69 3.29
C GLY A 146 18.94 2.25 3.17
N LYS A 147 20.10 2.09 2.53
CA LYS A 147 20.80 0.81 2.39
C LYS A 147 21.21 0.19 3.75
N ASP A 148 21.36 1.02 4.75
CA ASP A 148 21.64 0.67 6.15
C ASP A 148 20.40 0.21 6.92
N GLY A 149 19.21 0.20 6.30
CA GLY A 149 17.95 -0.14 6.91
C GLY A 149 17.31 0.97 7.76
N ASN A 150 18.00 2.12 7.91
CA ASN A 150 17.49 3.26 8.67
C ASN A 150 16.58 4.15 7.82
N ASP A 151 15.68 4.87 8.49
CA ASP A 151 14.80 5.83 7.86
C ASP A 151 15.60 7.04 7.35
N ARG A 152 15.39 7.44 6.10
CA ARG A 152 16.06 8.61 5.50
C ARG A 152 15.41 9.89 6.02
N VAL A 153 16.18 10.67 6.76
CA VAL A 153 15.75 11.96 7.30
C VAL A 153 15.27 12.89 6.19
N GLY A 154 14.11 13.50 6.39
CA GLY A 154 13.50 14.44 5.46
C GLY A 154 12.62 13.81 4.36
N TYR A 155 12.63 12.49 4.23
CA TYR A 155 11.71 11.75 3.37
C TYR A 155 10.63 11.04 4.19
N VAL A 156 10.98 10.52 5.37
CA VAL A 156 10.00 9.87 6.26
C VAL A 156 9.22 10.94 7.01
N LYS A 157 7.92 10.93 6.83
CA LYS A 157 6.96 11.83 7.48
C LYS A 157 5.81 11.01 8.07
N ASN A 158 5.43 11.31 9.29
CA ASN A 158 4.20 10.78 9.89
C ASN A 158 3.00 11.59 9.37
N PHE A 159 1.94 10.93 8.91
CA PHE A 159 0.79 11.60 8.28
C PHE A 159 0.01 12.45 9.27
N GLN A 160 -0.14 12.03 10.53
CA GLN A 160 -0.79 12.84 11.55
C GLN A 160 -0.08 14.19 11.71
N THR A 161 1.26 14.17 11.81
CA THR A 161 2.06 15.41 11.95
C THR A 161 2.08 16.20 10.64
N ALA A 162 2.08 15.53 9.48
CA ALA A 162 2.13 16.19 8.17
C ALA A 162 0.83 16.98 7.87
N PHE A 163 -0.31 16.48 8.32
CA PHE A 163 -1.60 17.15 8.21
C PHE A 163 -2.02 17.92 9.47
N GLU A 164 -1.13 18.04 10.46
CA GLU A 164 -1.38 18.78 11.71
C GLU A 164 -2.66 18.34 12.44
N ILE A 165 -2.92 17.02 12.47
CA ILE A 165 -4.11 16.45 13.08
C ILE A 165 -3.91 16.30 14.58
N ASP A 166 -4.84 16.82 15.37
CA ASP A 166 -4.80 16.72 16.83
C ASP A 166 -4.95 15.25 17.29
N ASN A 167 -4.22 14.90 18.37
CA ASN A 167 -4.35 13.57 18.98
C ASN A 167 -5.77 13.22 19.38
N ALA A 168 -6.57 14.21 19.78
CA ALA A 168 -7.98 13.99 20.14
C ALA A 168 -8.88 13.59 18.95
N GLU A 169 -8.44 13.83 17.73
CA GLU A 169 -9.14 13.41 16.53
C GLU A 169 -8.82 11.96 16.12
N MET A 170 -7.65 11.48 16.50
CA MET A 170 -7.22 10.10 16.19
C MET A 170 -8.03 9.09 17.02
N TYR A 171 -8.36 7.95 16.40
CA TYR A 171 -8.95 6.85 17.15
C TYR A 171 -7.92 6.32 18.17
N ASN A 172 -8.35 6.21 19.43
CA ASN A 172 -7.51 5.73 20.53
C ASN A 172 -6.19 6.50 20.71
N ALA A 173 -6.27 7.82 20.75
CA ALA A 173 -5.18 8.67 21.19
C ALA A 173 -4.89 8.53 22.69
N ALA A 174 -4.65 7.30 23.16
CA ALA A 174 -3.94 7.10 24.42
C ALA A 174 -2.52 7.62 24.26
N ALA A 175 -1.90 8.07 25.34
CA ALA A 175 -0.56 8.69 25.35
C ALA A 175 0.54 7.86 24.66
N ASP A 176 0.27 6.59 24.35
CA ASP A 176 1.20 5.63 23.72
C ASP A 176 0.74 5.15 22.33
N GLY A 177 -0.30 5.71 21.76
CA GLY A 177 -0.65 5.57 20.33
C GLY A 177 -1.26 4.26 19.89
N ALA A 178 -1.51 3.29 20.75
CA ALA A 178 -2.23 2.06 20.40
C ALA A 178 -3.28 1.74 21.46
N ALA A 179 -4.51 1.49 21.03
CA ALA A 179 -5.48 0.82 21.89
C ALA A 179 -5.07 -0.64 22.05
N THR A 180 -5.29 -1.16 23.22
CA THR A 180 -5.14 -2.60 23.47
C THR A 180 -6.49 -3.27 23.32
N ILE A 181 -6.51 -4.42 22.66
CA ILE A 181 -7.65 -5.30 22.60
C ILE A 181 -7.22 -6.66 23.16
N ASP A 182 -7.82 -7.09 24.23
CA ASP A 182 -7.48 -8.39 24.84
C ASP A 182 -8.36 -9.47 24.21
N LEU A 183 -7.77 -10.27 23.34
CA LEU A 183 -8.43 -11.40 22.70
C LEU A 183 -8.27 -12.70 23.50
N ASP A 184 -7.45 -12.72 24.53
CA ASP A 184 -7.30 -13.86 25.44
C ASP A 184 -8.37 -13.86 26.55
N ASP A 185 -8.91 -12.68 26.89
CA ASP A 185 -10.01 -12.56 27.83
C ASP A 185 -11.34 -13.01 27.21
N GLN A 186 -11.72 -14.26 27.45
CA GLN A 186 -12.97 -14.86 26.96
C GLN A 186 -14.23 -14.24 27.59
N THR A 187 -14.11 -13.31 28.52
CA THR A 187 -15.23 -12.59 29.15
C THR A 187 -15.45 -11.21 28.57
N ALA A 188 -14.45 -10.64 27.91
CA ALA A 188 -14.54 -9.38 27.18
C ALA A 188 -15.10 -9.63 25.77
N ASN A 189 -16.01 -8.78 25.32
CA ASN A 189 -16.54 -8.90 23.96
C ASN A 189 -15.70 -8.03 23.00
N PRO A 190 -14.88 -8.64 22.12
CA PRO A 190 -14.06 -7.87 21.17
C PRO A 190 -14.91 -7.03 20.20
N ALA A 191 -16.16 -7.46 19.94
CA ALA A 191 -17.05 -6.71 19.05
C ALA A 191 -17.37 -5.31 19.57
N ASP A 192 -17.36 -5.09 20.89
CA ASP A 192 -17.64 -3.76 21.46
C ASP A 192 -16.57 -2.73 21.05
N GLU A 193 -15.31 -3.16 20.94
CA GLU A 193 -14.21 -2.30 20.49
C GLU A 193 -14.33 -1.97 18.99
N PHE A 194 -14.68 -2.95 18.18
CA PHE A 194 -14.91 -2.73 16.75
C PHE A 194 -16.15 -1.87 16.50
N GLU A 195 -17.20 -1.99 17.34
CA GLU A 195 -18.37 -1.12 17.26
C GLU A 195 -18.06 0.34 17.68
N LYS A 196 -17.21 0.55 18.69
CA LYS A 196 -16.72 1.90 19.03
C LYS A 196 -15.94 2.51 17.86
N PHE A 197 -15.10 1.72 17.21
CA PHE A 197 -14.36 2.17 16.03
C PHE A 197 -15.31 2.49 14.88
N ARG A 198 -16.30 1.64 14.61
CA ARG A 198 -17.32 1.89 13.60
C ARG A 198 -18.05 3.23 13.85
N LYS A 199 -18.44 3.51 15.09
CA LYS A 199 -19.06 4.78 15.47
C LYS A 199 -18.10 5.96 15.29
N HIS A 200 -16.83 5.79 15.62
CA HIS A 200 -15.82 6.83 15.40
C HIS A 200 -15.69 7.16 13.92
N VAL A 201 -15.52 6.13 13.07
CA VAL A 201 -15.45 6.32 11.61
C VAL A 201 -16.70 7.03 11.09
N PHE A 202 -17.89 6.57 11.48
CA PHE A 202 -19.15 7.19 11.07
C PHE A 202 -19.21 8.68 11.45
N ASN A 203 -18.84 9.02 12.68
CA ASN A 203 -18.89 10.40 13.18
C ASN A 203 -17.84 11.32 12.51
N LYS A 204 -16.69 10.76 12.12
CA LYS A 204 -15.56 11.54 11.55
C LYS A 204 -15.53 11.50 10.02
N ALA A 205 -16.18 10.53 9.38
CA ALA A 205 -16.16 10.40 7.94
C ALA A 205 -16.85 11.55 7.21
N GLY A 206 -17.77 12.24 7.87
CA GLY A 206 -18.57 13.30 7.24
C GLY A 206 -19.54 12.69 6.24
N ASP A 207 -19.59 13.24 5.03
CA ASP A 207 -20.55 12.86 3.98
C ASP A 207 -20.40 11.41 3.48
N GLY A 208 -19.21 10.82 3.67
CA GLY A 208 -18.92 9.42 3.26
C GLY A 208 -19.31 8.35 4.27
N GLY A 209 -19.90 8.74 5.43
CA GLY A 209 -20.11 7.83 6.56
C GLY A 209 -21.03 6.63 6.30
N ASP A 210 -21.92 6.73 5.34
CA ASP A 210 -22.93 5.68 5.08
C ASP A 210 -22.49 4.65 4.02
N ASN A 211 -21.41 4.92 3.28
CA ASN A 211 -21.04 4.15 2.08
C ASN A 211 -19.72 3.37 2.21
N TYR A 212 -19.15 3.26 3.39
CA TYR A 212 -17.90 2.52 3.59
C TYR A 212 -18.12 1.09 4.12
N ARG A 213 -17.21 0.21 3.78
CA ARG A 213 -17.07 -1.11 4.39
C ARG A 213 -15.94 -1.07 5.41
N LEU A 214 -16.20 -1.57 6.61
CA LEU A 214 -15.15 -1.67 7.62
C LEU A 214 -14.35 -2.95 7.42
N VAL A 215 -13.06 -2.81 7.29
CA VAL A 215 -12.10 -3.90 7.15
C VAL A 215 -11.09 -3.86 8.28
N VAL A 216 -10.80 -5.03 8.84
CA VAL A 216 -9.81 -5.20 9.89
C VAL A 216 -8.77 -6.22 9.42
N LEU A 217 -7.54 -5.77 9.26
CA LEU A 217 -6.39 -6.64 8.98
C LEU A 217 -5.76 -7.07 10.30
N MET A 218 -5.51 -8.36 10.42
CA MET A 218 -4.97 -8.95 11.64
C MET A 218 -3.72 -9.78 11.34
N GLY A 219 -2.75 -9.74 12.24
CA GLY A 219 -1.68 -10.72 12.24
C GLY A 219 -2.23 -12.13 12.49
N SER A 220 -1.50 -13.16 12.09
CA SER A 220 -1.94 -14.56 12.18
C SER A 220 -2.26 -15.00 13.61
N GLY A 221 -1.54 -14.48 14.60
CA GLY A 221 -1.78 -14.72 16.02
C GLY A 221 -3.14 -14.20 16.48
N SER A 222 -3.35 -12.88 16.34
CA SER A 222 -4.60 -12.22 16.72
C SER A 222 -5.81 -12.76 15.95
N PHE A 223 -5.66 -13.07 14.66
CA PHE A 223 -6.72 -13.68 13.87
C PHE A 223 -7.14 -15.07 14.43
N THR A 224 -6.16 -15.87 14.84
CA THR A 224 -6.43 -17.19 15.41
C THR A 224 -7.12 -17.08 16.77
N LYS A 225 -6.74 -16.12 17.59
CA LYS A 225 -7.40 -15.87 18.90
C LYS A 225 -8.83 -15.37 18.71
N LEU A 226 -9.06 -14.39 17.81
CA LEU A 226 -10.41 -13.92 17.50
C LEU A 226 -11.31 -15.07 17.04
N LYS A 227 -10.81 -15.90 16.12
CA LYS A 227 -11.56 -17.07 15.62
C LYS A 227 -11.96 -18.04 16.72
N ASN A 228 -11.11 -18.20 17.73
CA ASN A 228 -11.33 -19.14 18.84
C ASN A 228 -12.02 -18.49 20.04
N HIS A 229 -12.31 -17.19 19.98
CA HIS A 229 -13.01 -16.46 21.04
C HIS A 229 -14.41 -17.02 21.26
N SER A 230 -14.85 -17.12 22.53
CA SER A 230 -16.14 -17.74 22.92
C SER A 230 -17.33 -17.12 22.19
N ASP A 231 -17.40 -15.79 22.17
CA ASP A 231 -18.51 -15.05 21.56
C ASP A 231 -18.62 -15.30 20.06
N TYR A 232 -17.44 -15.39 19.40
CA TYR A 232 -17.39 -15.69 17.98
C TYR A 232 -17.85 -17.13 17.71
N VAL A 233 -17.35 -18.09 18.48
CA VAL A 233 -17.70 -19.51 18.33
C VAL A 233 -19.21 -19.72 18.62
N GLU A 234 -19.76 -19.03 19.63
CA GLU A 234 -21.20 -19.13 19.98
C GLU A 234 -22.07 -18.49 18.88
N ALA A 235 -21.71 -17.29 18.42
CA ALA A 235 -22.41 -16.64 17.30
C ALA A 235 -22.44 -17.54 16.06
N PHE A 236 -21.34 -18.24 15.82
CA PHE A 236 -21.18 -19.14 14.69
C PHE A 236 -22.00 -20.44 14.85
N ALA A 237 -22.00 -21.03 16.05
CA ALA A 237 -22.75 -22.24 16.33
C ALA A 237 -24.26 -22.02 16.21
N ASN A 238 -24.75 -20.82 16.49
CA ASN A 238 -26.15 -20.44 16.40
C ASN A 238 -26.58 -20.06 14.95
N TYR A 239 -25.68 -19.97 14.02
CA TYR A 239 -25.97 -19.67 12.62
C TYR A 239 -26.43 -20.96 11.91
N ALA A 240 -27.74 -21.06 11.62
CA ALA A 240 -28.35 -22.25 11.02
C ALA A 240 -28.01 -22.50 9.54
N SER A 241 -27.02 -21.82 8.99
CA SER A 241 -26.59 -21.97 7.60
C SER A 241 -25.50 -23.03 7.46
N ASN A 242 -25.75 -24.02 6.61
CA ASN A 242 -24.76 -25.05 6.23
C ASN A 242 -23.64 -24.51 5.34
N GLU A 243 -23.60 -23.23 5.06
CA GLU A 243 -22.51 -22.58 4.33
C GLU A 243 -21.43 -22.11 5.31
N GLU A 244 -20.22 -22.63 5.15
CA GLU A 244 -19.06 -22.19 5.91
C GLU A 244 -18.84 -20.69 5.69
N PRO A 245 -19.02 -19.80 6.70
CA PRO A 245 -18.78 -18.35 6.54
C PRO A 245 -17.34 -18.03 6.18
N LEU A 246 -16.42 -18.97 6.35
CA LEU A 246 -15.02 -18.90 5.92
C LEU A 246 -14.85 -19.00 4.40
N ARG A 247 -15.91 -19.20 3.62
CA ARG A 247 -15.85 -19.31 2.16
C ARG A 247 -15.87 -18.00 1.41
N GLN A 248 -16.24 -16.91 2.01
CA GLN A 248 -16.10 -15.60 1.38
C GLN A 248 -14.63 -15.19 1.34
N ARG A 249 -13.95 -15.68 0.34
CA ARG A 249 -12.57 -15.28 0.05
C ARG A 249 -12.62 -14.02 -0.76
N LEU A 250 -11.93 -12.98 -0.34
CA LEU A 250 -11.59 -11.85 -1.19
C LEU A 250 -11.01 -12.39 -2.51
N GLY A 251 -11.65 -12.05 -3.62
CA GLY A 251 -11.48 -12.65 -4.92
C GLY A 251 -10.05 -13.08 -5.25
N GLY A 252 -9.82 -14.38 -5.33
CA GLY A 252 -8.54 -14.96 -5.72
C GLY A 252 -7.45 -15.06 -4.65
N LEU A 253 -7.64 -14.56 -3.43
CA LEU A 253 -6.71 -14.76 -2.31
C LEU A 253 -6.84 -16.19 -1.78
N ARG A 254 -5.96 -17.06 -2.20
CA ARG A 254 -5.99 -18.49 -1.81
C ARG A 254 -5.41 -18.76 -0.42
N THR A 255 -4.64 -17.83 0.14
CA THR A 255 -3.81 -18.05 1.33
C THR A 255 -4.36 -17.33 2.56
N SER A 256 -4.93 -16.14 2.42
CA SER A 256 -5.49 -15.39 3.55
C SER A 256 -6.87 -15.88 3.93
N ARG A 257 -7.11 -16.04 5.24
CA ARG A 257 -8.42 -16.36 5.79
C ARG A 257 -9.22 -15.07 5.94
N VAL A 258 -10.49 -15.12 5.60
CA VAL A 258 -11.41 -14.00 5.72
C VAL A 258 -12.59 -14.43 6.56
N LEU A 259 -13.06 -13.53 7.40
CA LEU A 259 -14.14 -13.73 8.34
C LEU A 259 -15.04 -12.50 8.32
N GLU A 260 -16.35 -12.69 8.26
CA GLU A 260 -17.30 -11.61 8.41
C GLU A 260 -18.09 -11.80 9.72
N TRP A 261 -18.09 -10.77 10.55
CA TRP A 261 -18.82 -10.76 11.80
C TRP A 261 -19.32 -9.35 12.12
N GLN A 262 -20.62 -9.24 12.42
CA GLN A 262 -21.28 -7.97 12.76
C GLN A 262 -21.04 -6.83 11.76
N GLY A 263 -20.99 -7.15 10.47
CA GLY A 263 -20.77 -6.16 9.40
C GLY A 263 -19.33 -5.68 9.27
N VAL A 264 -18.38 -6.34 9.95
CA VAL A 264 -16.95 -6.08 9.83
C VAL A 264 -16.29 -7.26 9.11
N THR A 265 -15.43 -6.97 8.16
CA THR A 265 -14.64 -7.98 7.44
C THR A 265 -13.25 -8.09 8.05
N TYR A 266 -12.95 -9.23 8.66
CA TYR A 266 -11.63 -9.52 9.24
C TYR A 266 -10.81 -10.34 8.25
N ILE A 267 -9.58 -9.93 8.02
CA ILE A 267 -8.67 -10.53 7.05
C ILE A 267 -7.35 -10.85 7.74
N GLU A 268 -6.92 -12.10 7.62
CA GLU A 268 -5.60 -12.51 8.07
C GLU A 268 -4.51 -12.01 7.12
N ASP A 269 -3.52 -11.32 7.64
CA ASP A 269 -2.29 -11.03 6.88
C ASP A 269 -1.24 -12.11 7.09
N VAL A 270 -1.01 -12.90 6.03
CA VAL A 270 0.02 -13.97 5.99
C VAL A 270 1.36 -13.45 5.48
N SER A 271 1.43 -12.17 5.11
CA SER A 271 2.64 -11.58 4.48
C SER A 271 3.79 -11.35 5.47
N GLY A 272 3.50 -11.38 6.78
CA GLY A 272 4.46 -11.06 7.84
C GLY A 272 4.81 -9.57 7.94
N LYS A 273 4.05 -8.69 7.27
CA LYS A 273 4.22 -7.23 7.38
C LYS A 273 3.46 -6.65 8.57
N ILE A 274 2.41 -7.32 8.99
CA ILE A 274 1.68 -7.05 10.23
C ILE A 274 2.16 -8.07 11.26
N ALA A 275 2.65 -7.60 12.40
CA ALA A 275 3.08 -8.48 13.48
C ALA A 275 1.89 -9.29 14.03
N ASP A 276 2.18 -10.46 14.60
CA ASP A 276 1.15 -11.41 15.02
C ASP A 276 0.17 -10.85 16.07
N ASP A 277 0.63 -9.86 16.84
CA ASP A 277 -0.09 -9.15 17.91
C ASP A 277 -0.73 -7.83 17.46
N LYS A 278 -0.68 -7.50 16.16
CA LYS A 278 -1.19 -6.23 15.64
C LYS A 278 -2.47 -6.41 14.86
N ILE A 279 -3.37 -5.43 15.06
CA ILE A 279 -4.67 -5.35 14.43
C ILE A 279 -4.84 -3.94 13.86
N ILE A 280 -5.29 -3.84 12.61
CA ILE A 280 -5.46 -2.55 11.93
C ILE A 280 -6.83 -2.52 11.31
N GLY A 281 -7.66 -1.56 11.75
CA GLY A 281 -8.99 -1.32 11.21
C GLY A 281 -9.00 -0.05 10.34
N PHE A 282 -9.68 -0.10 9.21
CA PHE A 282 -9.86 1.04 8.32
C PHE A 282 -11.14 0.89 7.49
N PRO A 283 -11.73 2.03 7.07
CA PRO A 283 -12.81 2.00 6.10
C PRO A 283 -12.26 1.74 4.70
N LEU A 284 -12.94 0.85 3.96
CA LEU A 284 -12.73 0.64 2.54
C LEU A 284 -13.78 1.45 1.76
N ASP A 285 -13.50 1.75 0.50
CA ASP A 285 -14.38 2.51 -0.41
C ASP A 285 -14.56 4.01 -0.06
N MET A 286 -13.67 4.58 0.77
CA MET A 286 -13.61 6.02 0.99
C MET A 286 -12.80 6.70 -0.11
N GLU A 287 -13.39 7.71 -0.72
CA GLU A 287 -12.73 8.51 -1.77
C GLU A 287 -11.49 9.22 -1.23
N ASP A 288 -10.46 9.30 -2.04
CA ASP A 288 -9.22 10.06 -1.83
C ASP A 288 -8.45 9.75 -0.53
N MET A 289 -8.86 8.75 0.25
CA MET A 289 -8.22 8.42 1.51
C MET A 289 -6.84 7.79 1.33
N PHE A 290 -6.72 6.87 0.37
CA PHE A 290 -5.50 6.10 0.13
C PHE A 290 -4.94 6.46 -1.24
N GLN A 291 -3.84 7.19 -1.27
CA GLN A 291 -3.24 7.71 -2.50
C GLN A 291 -1.83 7.15 -2.71
N LEU A 292 -1.49 6.87 -3.96
CA LEU A 292 -0.18 6.41 -4.38
C LEU A 292 0.30 7.29 -5.53
N HIS A 293 1.38 8.03 -5.31
CA HIS A 293 1.94 8.92 -6.31
C HIS A 293 3.27 8.39 -6.82
N TYR A 294 3.46 8.46 -8.13
CA TYR A 294 4.68 8.08 -8.81
C TYR A 294 5.41 9.31 -9.34
N GLY A 295 6.74 9.29 -9.22
CA GLY A 295 7.62 10.33 -9.71
C GLY A 295 8.38 9.90 -10.96
N HIS A 296 9.07 10.86 -11.58
CA HIS A 296 9.88 10.64 -12.77
C HIS A 296 11.21 9.92 -12.47
N ALA A 297 11.82 9.32 -13.50
CA ALA A 297 13.16 8.74 -13.45
C ALA A 297 14.24 9.83 -13.27
N ASP A 298 15.43 9.43 -12.81
CA ASP A 298 16.58 10.34 -12.69
C ASP A 298 17.42 10.33 -13.98
N THR A 299 16.78 10.57 -15.12
CA THR A 299 17.40 10.66 -16.44
C THR A 299 17.25 12.05 -17.03
N ILE A 300 18.16 12.42 -17.96
CA ILE A 300 18.09 13.70 -18.67
C ILE A 300 16.78 13.78 -19.50
N ALA A 301 16.37 12.66 -20.10
CA ALA A 301 15.14 12.59 -20.88
C ALA A 301 13.90 12.86 -20.01
N ALA A 302 13.84 12.28 -18.82
CA ALA A 302 12.77 12.54 -17.85
C ALA A 302 12.74 13.98 -17.36
N GLN A 303 13.91 14.58 -17.11
CA GLN A 303 14.01 16.00 -16.72
C GLN A 303 13.56 16.96 -17.83
N ASN A 304 13.77 16.59 -19.10
CA ASN A 304 13.32 17.37 -20.25
C ASN A 304 11.83 17.15 -20.60
N GLY A 305 11.17 16.19 -19.93
CA GLY A 305 9.78 15.82 -20.25
C GLY A 305 9.63 14.90 -21.46
N ASP A 306 10.74 14.35 -21.97
CA ASP A 306 10.73 13.43 -23.12
C ASP A 306 10.34 12.00 -22.72
N GLU A 307 10.28 11.69 -21.43
CA GLU A 307 9.94 10.38 -20.88
C GLU A 307 8.69 10.47 -20.00
N ALA A 308 7.70 9.62 -20.28
CA ALA A 308 6.47 9.57 -19.48
C ALA A 308 6.75 9.00 -18.09
N VAL A 309 6.05 9.51 -17.09
CA VAL A 309 6.10 8.96 -15.72
C VAL A 309 5.50 7.55 -15.70
N SER A 310 6.20 6.63 -15.06
CA SER A 310 5.83 5.22 -14.96
C SER A 310 6.01 4.71 -13.52
N GLU A 311 5.38 3.59 -13.20
CA GLU A 311 5.51 2.95 -11.87
C GLU A 311 6.93 2.46 -11.57
N ALA A 312 7.66 2.07 -12.60
CA ALA A 312 9.05 1.66 -12.53
C ALA A 312 9.73 1.84 -13.89
N TYR A 313 11.01 2.08 -13.86
CA TYR A 313 11.84 2.30 -15.05
C TYR A 313 12.89 1.21 -15.16
N LEU A 314 13.19 0.83 -16.38
CA LEU A 314 14.20 -0.18 -16.70
C LEU A 314 15.07 0.30 -17.87
N TYR A 315 16.36 0.37 -17.62
CA TYR A 315 17.34 0.75 -18.62
C TYR A 315 18.37 -0.35 -18.78
N VAL A 316 18.79 -0.57 -20.00
CA VAL A 316 19.88 -1.50 -20.32
C VAL A 316 20.95 -0.75 -21.10
N ARG A 317 22.18 -0.91 -20.66
CA ARG A 317 23.33 -0.33 -21.36
C ARG A 317 24.47 -1.33 -21.47
N GLU A 318 25.22 -1.26 -22.56
CA GLU A 318 26.50 -1.95 -22.68
C GLU A 318 27.59 -1.09 -22.05
N VAL A 319 28.39 -1.69 -21.16
CA VAL A 319 29.50 -1.02 -20.48
C VAL A 319 30.81 -1.57 -21.04
N ASP A 320 31.61 -0.73 -21.68
CA ASP A 320 32.95 -1.03 -22.18
C ASP A 320 33.03 -2.24 -23.14
N GLY A 321 31.96 -2.57 -23.85
CA GLY A 321 31.90 -3.75 -24.73
C GLY A 321 32.12 -5.10 -24.03
N ARG A 322 32.15 -5.11 -22.70
CA ARG A 322 32.44 -6.31 -21.89
C ARG A 322 31.40 -6.62 -20.82
N ARG A 323 30.52 -5.69 -20.54
CA ARG A 323 29.53 -5.83 -19.47
C ARG A 323 28.19 -5.26 -19.93
N VAL A 324 27.12 -5.90 -19.49
CA VAL A 324 25.77 -5.37 -19.68
C VAL A 324 25.25 -4.89 -18.32
N GLY A 325 24.98 -3.61 -18.19
CA GLY A 325 24.31 -3.01 -17.03
C GLY A 325 22.79 -3.06 -17.24
N VAL A 326 22.09 -3.56 -16.26
CA VAL A 326 20.64 -3.48 -16.15
C VAL A 326 20.35 -2.57 -14.96
N GLU A 327 19.86 -1.38 -15.22
CA GLU A 327 19.59 -0.34 -14.24
C GLU A 327 18.07 -0.20 -14.09
N SER A 328 17.60 -0.12 -12.86
CA SER A 328 16.18 -0.01 -12.60
C SER A 328 15.91 1.01 -11.51
N GLU A 329 14.91 1.82 -11.73
CA GLU A 329 14.54 2.94 -10.88
C GLU A 329 13.04 2.92 -10.59
N ALA A 330 12.68 3.45 -9.43
CA ALA A 330 11.30 3.74 -9.07
C ALA A 330 11.25 4.93 -8.12
N ALA A 331 10.32 5.82 -8.35
CA ALA A 331 10.03 6.94 -7.47
C ALA A 331 8.55 6.85 -7.08
N LEU A 332 8.24 6.52 -5.82
CA LEU A 332 6.86 6.38 -5.37
C LEU A 332 6.69 6.73 -3.89
N VAL A 333 5.53 7.25 -3.57
CA VAL A 333 5.11 7.54 -2.20
C VAL A 333 3.64 7.19 -2.01
N ALA A 334 3.34 6.47 -0.93
CA ALA A 334 1.96 6.26 -0.49
C ALA A 334 1.63 7.28 0.60
N CYS A 335 0.42 7.80 0.55
CA CYS A 335 -0.11 8.71 1.56
C CYS A 335 -1.51 8.26 1.99
N ILE A 336 -1.79 8.47 3.27
CA ILE A 336 -3.12 8.33 3.85
C ILE A 336 -3.55 9.73 4.29
N THR A 337 -4.51 10.29 3.57
CA THR A 337 -4.95 11.67 3.78
C THR A 337 -5.82 11.83 5.04
N ARG A 338 -6.46 10.73 5.48
CA ARG A 338 -7.33 10.70 6.66
C ARG A 338 -6.89 9.65 7.69
N PRO A 339 -5.72 9.80 8.30
CA PRO A 339 -5.18 8.82 9.25
C PRO A 339 -6.01 8.69 10.53
N GLU A 340 -6.87 9.66 10.86
CA GLU A 340 -7.82 9.62 11.97
C GLU A 340 -8.89 8.54 11.83
N LEU A 341 -9.13 8.06 10.61
CA LEU A 341 -10.08 6.97 10.33
C LEU A 341 -9.45 5.59 10.38
N ILE A 342 -8.20 5.48 10.82
CA ILE A 342 -7.50 4.21 10.96
C ILE A 342 -7.28 3.91 12.44
N ALA A 343 -7.75 2.75 12.86
CA ALA A 343 -7.45 2.21 14.17
C ALA A 343 -6.24 1.27 14.12
N ARG A 344 -5.41 1.35 15.14
CA ARG A 344 -4.28 0.44 15.34
C ARG A 344 -4.34 -0.09 16.76
N TRP A 345 -4.56 -1.39 16.88
CA TRP A 345 -4.57 -2.06 18.18
C TRP A 345 -3.36 -2.95 18.32
N SER A 346 -2.94 -3.13 19.56
CA SER A 346 -2.04 -4.20 19.97
C SER A 346 -2.75 -5.11 20.95
N GLU A 347 -2.44 -6.37 20.85
CA GLU A 347 -2.89 -7.39 21.78
C GLU A 347 -2.02 -7.46 23.03
#